data_259a1f56e404c990d4c813a5d14de84d
#
_entry.id   259a1f56e404c990d4c813a5d14de84d
#
_cell.length_a   1.000
_cell.length_b   1.000
_cell.length_c   1.000
_cell.angle_alpha   90.00
_cell.angle_beta   90.00
_cell.angle_gamma   90.00
#
_symmetry.space_group_name_H-M   'P 1'
#
loop_
_entity.id
_entity.type
_entity.pdbx_description
1 polymer ?
#
loop_
_entity_poly.entity_id
_entity_poly.type
_entity_poly.pdbx_seq_one_letter_code
_entity_poly.pdbx_strand_id
1 'polypeptide(L)'
;IVSDQDRHLFHLGTETTVGQPSTQDKMFIRFSDQEDITDYAPTSTNTAGTFQLDDGTEIRGAVKGKDYIFILTDTAAYISQFVGPPFTFSIRKVGSNCGLIGKHALVYADGVVYWMADSGGFFAYDGTVKSLPCTVEDFVFTTNNTGDLGLEFDQAKKTYAGYNTLFSE
;
A
#
# COMPACT_ATOMS: atom_id res chain seq x y z
N ILE A 1 -9.06 -0.81 3.53
CA ILE A 1 -9.44 0.47 4.13
C ILE A 1 -8.30 0.96 5.01
N VAL A 2 -7.95 2.23 4.92
CA VAL A 2 -6.95 2.89 5.77
C VAL A 2 -7.40 4.32 6.04
N SER A 3 -7.06 4.87 7.21
CA SER A 3 -7.30 6.29 7.53
C SER A 3 -6.00 7.08 7.52
N ASP A 4 -6.08 8.34 7.12
CA ASP A 4 -4.97 9.27 7.28
C ASP A 4 -4.94 9.89 8.71
N GLN A 5 -4.07 10.86 8.93
CA GLN A 5 -4.02 11.57 10.21
C GLN A 5 -5.05 12.71 10.29
N ASP A 6 -5.53 13.19 9.13
CA ASP A 6 -6.47 14.30 9.02
C ASP A 6 -7.93 13.82 9.01
N ARG A 7 -8.15 12.52 9.35
CA ARG A 7 -9.48 11.91 9.56
C ARG A 7 -10.29 11.73 8.29
N HIS A 8 -9.61 11.41 7.18
CA HIS A 8 -10.24 10.86 5.98
C HIS A 8 -10.18 9.33 6.02
N LEU A 9 -11.13 8.68 5.40
CA LEU A 9 -11.17 7.24 5.24
C LEU A 9 -10.96 6.87 3.76
N PHE A 10 -9.95 6.06 3.49
CA PHE A 10 -9.59 5.61 2.15
C PHE A 10 -10.11 4.21 1.89
N HIS A 11 -10.84 4.05 0.80
CA HIS A 11 -11.19 2.78 0.20
C HIS A 11 -10.26 2.52 -0.99
N LEU A 12 -9.53 1.41 -0.93
CA LEU A 12 -8.53 1.02 -1.92
C LEU A 12 -9.04 -0.17 -2.73
N GLY A 13 -8.99 -0.09 -4.06
CA GLY A 13 -9.53 -1.10 -4.95
C GLY A 13 -11.05 -1.19 -4.87
N THR A 14 -11.73 -0.07 -4.94
CA THR A 14 -13.18 0.04 -4.77
C THR A 14 -13.93 0.28 -6.09
N GLU A 15 -15.24 0.38 -6.02
CA GLU A 15 -16.09 0.71 -7.17
C GLU A 15 -15.86 2.15 -7.65
N THR A 16 -15.90 2.36 -8.96
CA THR A 16 -15.78 3.71 -9.55
C THR A 16 -17.09 4.49 -9.44
N THR A 17 -18.23 3.80 -9.34
CA THR A 17 -19.55 4.38 -9.10
C THR A 17 -20.11 3.84 -7.80
N VAL A 18 -20.41 4.73 -6.84
CA VAL A 18 -20.92 4.36 -5.52
C VAL A 18 -22.21 3.52 -5.64
N GLY A 19 -22.25 2.39 -4.95
CA GLY A 19 -23.41 1.49 -4.94
C GLY A 19 -23.55 0.61 -6.19
N GLN A 20 -22.52 0.56 -7.05
CA GLN A 20 -22.51 -0.30 -8.24
C GLN A 20 -21.32 -1.28 -8.22
N PRO A 21 -21.43 -2.43 -7.56
CA PRO A 21 -20.33 -3.40 -7.42
C PRO A 21 -19.75 -3.89 -8.75
N SER A 22 -20.51 -3.83 -9.84
CA SER A 22 -20.05 -4.18 -11.19
C SER A 22 -18.98 -3.21 -11.74
N THR A 23 -18.80 -2.05 -11.12
CA THR A 23 -17.81 -1.05 -11.50
C THR A 23 -16.56 -1.09 -10.63
N GLN A 24 -16.35 -2.16 -9.88
CA GLN A 24 -15.14 -2.33 -9.05
C GLN A 24 -13.90 -2.30 -9.91
N ASP A 25 -12.97 -1.44 -9.53
CA ASP A 25 -11.63 -1.34 -10.11
C ASP A 25 -10.59 -1.48 -9.00
N LYS A 26 -9.71 -2.46 -9.16
CA LYS A 26 -8.69 -2.79 -8.16
C LYS A 26 -7.60 -1.73 -7.98
N MET A 27 -7.52 -0.77 -8.91
CA MET A 27 -6.55 0.33 -8.88
C MET A 27 -7.19 1.67 -8.50
N PHE A 28 -8.51 1.68 -8.25
CA PHE A 28 -9.25 2.88 -7.93
C PHE A 28 -9.25 3.17 -6.43
N ILE A 29 -9.02 4.41 -6.08
CA ILE A 29 -9.02 4.93 -4.71
C ILE A 29 -10.17 5.90 -4.56
N ARG A 30 -10.90 5.79 -3.45
CA ARG A 30 -11.90 6.75 -3.02
C ARG A 30 -11.64 7.13 -1.57
N PHE A 31 -11.71 8.42 -1.26
CA PHE A 31 -11.58 8.90 0.12
C PHE A 31 -12.77 9.77 0.51
N SER A 32 -13.11 9.70 1.80
CA SER A 32 -14.23 10.44 2.39
C SER A 32 -13.93 11.93 2.52
N ASP A 33 -14.96 12.70 2.85
CA ASP A 33 -14.75 14.03 3.41
C ASP A 33 -14.04 13.95 4.76
N GLN A 34 -13.41 15.04 5.15
CA GLN A 34 -12.73 15.16 6.45
C GLN A 34 -13.74 15.03 7.58
N GLU A 35 -13.49 14.10 8.53
CA GLU A 35 -14.36 13.82 9.68
C GLU A 35 -15.76 13.26 9.35
N ASP A 36 -16.12 13.12 8.07
CA ASP A 36 -17.38 12.52 7.64
C ASP A 36 -17.13 11.26 6.81
N ILE A 37 -17.23 10.10 7.47
CA ILE A 37 -17.05 8.79 6.85
C ILE A 37 -18.27 8.34 6.01
N THR A 38 -19.28 9.15 5.89
CA THR A 38 -20.49 8.85 5.11
C THR A 38 -20.53 9.63 3.80
N ASP A 39 -19.76 10.71 3.68
CA ASP A 39 -19.68 11.52 2.46
C ASP A 39 -18.47 11.14 1.60
N TYR A 40 -18.73 10.56 0.44
CA TYR A 40 -17.75 10.16 -0.58
C TYR A 40 -17.99 10.82 -1.93
N ALA A 41 -18.95 11.75 -2.03
CA ALA A 41 -19.28 12.43 -3.27
C ALA A 41 -18.44 13.73 -3.37
N PRO A 42 -17.49 13.83 -4.31
CA PRO A 42 -16.68 15.03 -4.47
C PRO A 42 -17.54 16.24 -4.85
N THR A 43 -17.38 17.32 -4.10
CA THR A 43 -18.02 18.62 -4.35
C THR A 43 -16.99 19.75 -4.31
N SER A 44 -17.40 20.96 -4.65
CA SER A 44 -16.50 22.13 -4.54
C SER A 44 -16.26 22.59 -3.09
N THR A 45 -16.99 22.05 -2.14
CA THR A 45 -17.01 22.51 -0.73
C THR A 45 -16.51 21.47 0.27
N ASN A 46 -16.40 20.19 -0.13
CA ASN A 46 -15.87 19.12 0.68
C ASN A 46 -14.48 18.66 0.23
N THR A 47 -13.87 17.79 1.00
CA THR A 47 -12.54 17.22 0.74
C THR A 47 -12.60 15.80 0.18
N ALA A 48 -13.80 15.25 -0.02
CA ALA A 48 -13.99 13.92 -0.62
C ALA A 48 -13.43 13.88 -2.04
N GLY A 49 -12.91 12.72 -2.45
CA GLY A 49 -12.35 12.61 -3.79
C GLY A 49 -12.03 11.19 -4.21
N THR A 50 -11.50 11.12 -5.42
CA THR A 50 -11.11 9.85 -6.05
C THR A 50 -9.78 9.98 -6.75
N PHE A 51 -9.08 8.86 -6.91
CA PHE A 51 -7.84 8.78 -7.67
C PHE A 51 -7.70 7.41 -8.34
N GLN A 52 -7.13 7.37 -9.55
CA GLN A 52 -6.79 6.15 -10.26
C GLN A 52 -5.28 5.98 -10.29
N LEU A 53 -4.76 4.85 -9.79
CA LEU A 53 -3.36 4.51 -9.93
C LEU A 53 -3.09 3.99 -11.34
N ASP A 54 -1.88 4.24 -11.84
CA ASP A 54 -1.48 4.00 -13.24
C ASP A 54 -0.48 2.84 -13.42
N ASP A 55 0.15 2.34 -12.34
CA ASP A 55 1.16 1.28 -12.42
C ASP A 55 0.78 0.10 -11.51
N GLY A 56 0.47 -1.02 -12.14
CA GLY A 56 0.02 -2.25 -11.51
C GLY A 56 -1.32 -2.74 -12.03
N THR A 57 -1.79 -3.84 -11.44
CA THR A 57 -3.09 -4.44 -11.76
C THR A 57 -4.04 -4.45 -10.56
N GLU A 58 -3.48 -4.38 -9.36
CA GLU A 58 -4.26 -4.32 -8.11
C GLU A 58 -3.49 -3.63 -6.99
N ILE A 59 -4.21 -2.89 -6.16
CA ILE A 59 -3.68 -2.39 -4.89
C ILE A 59 -3.68 -3.57 -3.91
N ARG A 60 -2.50 -3.95 -3.44
CA ARG A 60 -2.32 -5.09 -2.52
C ARG A 60 -2.33 -4.69 -1.06
N GLY A 61 -1.86 -3.51 -0.73
CA GLY A 61 -1.82 -3.08 0.67
C GLY A 61 -1.54 -1.60 0.83
N ALA A 62 -1.80 -1.13 2.04
CA ALA A 62 -1.44 0.22 2.44
C ALA A 62 -1.21 0.29 3.94
N VAL A 63 -0.36 1.21 4.36
CA VAL A 63 -0.08 1.48 5.77
C VAL A 63 -0.01 2.99 6.00
N LYS A 64 -0.52 3.41 7.15
CA LYS A 64 -0.43 4.80 7.60
C LYS A 64 1.00 5.08 8.10
N GLY A 65 1.64 6.06 7.48
CA GLY A 65 2.87 6.68 7.97
C GLY A 65 2.59 7.87 8.87
N LYS A 66 3.62 8.67 9.15
CA LYS A 66 3.48 9.85 10.00
C LYS A 66 2.63 10.95 9.34
N ASP A 67 2.95 11.31 8.09
CA ASP A 67 2.31 12.41 7.36
C ASP A 67 1.82 11.98 5.96
N TYR A 68 1.65 10.65 5.75
CA TYR A 68 1.25 10.08 4.48
C TYR A 68 0.60 8.71 4.66
N ILE A 69 -0.11 8.27 3.64
CA ILE A 69 -0.47 6.87 3.46
C ILE A 69 0.47 6.28 2.41
N PHE A 70 1.15 5.19 2.75
CA PHE A 70 1.97 4.42 1.82
C PHE A 70 1.11 3.33 1.19
N ILE A 71 1.01 3.31 -0.13
CA ILE A 71 0.14 2.43 -0.91
C ILE A 71 1.00 1.59 -1.83
N LEU A 72 0.79 0.29 -1.81
CA LEU A 72 1.52 -0.67 -2.64
C LEU A 72 0.55 -1.39 -3.58
N THR A 73 0.90 -1.37 -4.86
CA THR A 73 0.31 -2.25 -5.86
C THR A 73 1.09 -3.56 -5.97
N ASP A 74 0.75 -4.40 -6.92
CA ASP A 74 1.52 -5.59 -7.27
C ASP A 74 2.86 -5.27 -7.96
N THR A 75 3.09 -4.03 -8.42
CA THR A 75 4.32 -3.63 -9.14
C THR A 75 5.00 -2.39 -8.55
N ALA A 76 4.26 -1.47 -7.94
CA ALA A 76 4.74 -0.13 -7.63
C ALA A 76 4.37 0.32 -6.22
N ALA A 77 5.09 1.34 -5.75
CA ALA A 77 4.85 2.03 -4.49
C ALA A 77 4.42 3.47 -4.72
N TYR A 78 3.41 3.90 -3.98
CA TYR A 78 2.85 5.25 -4.01
C TYR A 78 2.78 5.83 -2.61
N ILE A 79 2.81 7.15 -2.53
CA ILE A 79 2.43 7.88 -1.32
C ILE A 79 1.26 8.80 -1.61
N SER A 80 0.33 8.87 -0.69
CA SER A 80 -0.75 9.84 -0.63
C SER A 80 -0.49 10.77 0.53
N GLN A 81 -0.41 12.07 0.27
CA GLN A 81 -0.13 13.09 1.26
C GLN A 81 -1.20 14.18 1.19
N PHE A 82 -1.72 14.60 2.33
CA PHE A 82 -2.66 15.71 2.42
C PHE A 82 -1.95 17.02 2.07
N VAL A 83 -2.51 17.75 1.12
CA VAL A 83 -1.98 19.04 0.64
C VAL A 83 -2.98 20.18 0.79
N GLY A 84 -4.21 19.86 1.17
CA GLY A 84 -5.28 20.85 1.32
C GLY A 84 -5.92 21.27 0.01
N PRO A 85 -6.99 22.08 0.11
CA PRO A 85 -7.72 22.57 -1.06
C PRO A 85 -6.82 23.31 -2.05
N PRO A 86 -7.06 23.21 -3.36
CA PRO A 86 -8.22 22.54 -3.99
C PRO A 86 -8.00 21.07 -4.31
N PHE A 87 -6.83 20.51 -4.09
CA PHE A 87 -6.48 19.14 -4.53
C PHE A 87 -6.65 18.07 -3.44
N THR A 88 -6.89 18.43 -2.20
CA THR A 88 -7.01 17.59 -1.03
C THR A 88 -5.80 16.68 -0.80
N PHE A 89 -5.54 15.75 -1.73
CA PHE A 89 -4.40 14.83 -1.68
C PHE A 89 -3.52 14.94 -2.92
N SER A 90 -2.21 14.86 -2.69
CA SER A 90 -1.20 14.59 -3.72
C SER A 90 -0.86 13.09 -3.66
N ILE A 91 -1.15 12.37 -4.73
CA ILE A 91 -0.79 10.94 -4.84
C ILE A 91 0.29 10.82 -5.90
N ARG A 92 1.46 10.28 -5.52
CA ARG A 92 2.60 10.15 -6.42
C ARG A 92 3.30 8.82 -6.28
N LYS A 93 3.79 8.30 -7.37
CA LYS A 93 4.63 7.10 -7.42
C LYS A 93 6.01 7.41 -6.86
N VAL A 94 6.51 6.55 -5.98
CA VAL A 94 7.83 6.67 -5.33
C VAL A 94 8.75 5.50 -5.64
N GLY A 95 8.24 4.41 -6.19
CA GLY A 95 9.03 3.26 -6.60
C GLY A 95 8.34 2.42 -7.65
N SER A 96 9.13 1.75 -8.50
CA SER A 96 8.68 0.78 -9.48
C SER A 96 9.42 -0.54 -9.30
N ASN A 97 8.85 -1.65 -9.76
CA ASN A 97 9.38 -3.01 -9.57
C ASN A 97 9.63 -3.38 -8.10
N CYS A 98 8.80 -2.87 -7.21
CA CYS A 98 8.89 -3.09 -5.77
C CYS A 98 7.51 -3.40 -5.16
N GLY A 99 6.60 -3.96 -5.96
CA GLY A 99 5.24 -4.27 -5.55
C GLY A 99 5.16 -5.23 -4.37
N LEU A 100 4.06 -5.19 -3.65
CA LEU A 100 3.85 -5.97 -2.44
C LEU A 100 3.52 -7.42 -2.77
N ILE A 101 4.17 -8.38 -2.12
CA ILE A 101 3.92 -9.81 -2.34
C ILE A 101 2.56 -10.27 -1.80
N GLY A 102 2.13 -9.71 -0.68
CA GLY A 102 0.88 -10.08 -0.04
C GLY A 102 0.34 -8.98 0.86
N LYS A 103 -0.94 -8.94 1.02
CA LYS A 103 -1.72 -7.90 1.71
C LYS A 103 -1.19 -7.47 3.08
N HIS A 104 -0.56 -8.39 3.81
CA HIS A 104 -0.05 -8.16 5.16
C HIS A 104 1.48 -8.18 5.26
N ALA A 105 2.18 -8.25 4.13
CA ALA A 105 3.63 -8.31 4.05
C ALA A 105 4.30 -6.93 4.13
N LEU A 106 3.67 -5.97 4.81
CA LEU A 106 4.21 -4.62 5.03
C LEU A 106 3.99 -4.18 6.47
N VAL A 107 4.89 -3.36 6.98
CA VAL A 107 4.82 -2.77 8.32
C VAL A 107 5.44 -1.38 8.33
N TYR A 108 4.88 -0.49 9.16
CA TYR A 108 5.49 0.81 9.47
C TYR A 108 6.11 0.74 10.86
N ALA A 109 7.41 1.01 10.95
CA ALA A 109 8.17 0.99 12.18
C ALA A 109 9.18 2.14 12.21
N ASP A 110 9.19 2.92 13.29
CA ASP A 110 10.15 3.99 13.56
C ASP A 110 10.37 4.98 12.40
N GLY A 111 9.29 5.33 11.71
CA GLY A 111 9.36 6.28 10.60
C GLY A 111 9.63 5.66 9.23
N VAL A 112 9.86 4.35 9.16
CA VAL A 112 10.20 3.62 7.94
C VAL A 112 9.11 2.60 7.62
N VAL A 113 8.75 2.47 6.35
CA VAL A 113 7.91 1.37 5.87
C VAL A 113 8.80 0.26 5.36
N TYR A 114 8.56 -0.96 5.83
CA TYR A 114 9.25 -2.18 5.37
C TYR A 114 8.26 -3.12 4.70
N TRP A 115 8.67 -3.78 3.63
CA TRP A 115 7.82 -4.77 2.95
C TRP A 115 8.64 -5.81 2.20
N MET A 116 7.97 -6.91 1.90
CA MET A 116 8.45 -7.99 1.05
C MET A 116 7.84 -7.86 -0.34
N ALA A 117 8.67 -7.90 -1.37
CA ALA A 117 8.23 -7.65 -2.73
C ALA A 117 7.87 -8.93 -3.49
N ASP A 118 6.92 -8.80 -4.42
CA ASP A 118 6.50 -9.88 -5.32
C ASP A 118 7.59 -10.28 -6.33
N SER A 119 8.43 -9.30 -6.70
CA SER A 119 9.60 -9.51 -7.57
C SER A 119 10.77 -10.23 -6.90
N GLY A 120 10.64 -10.56 -5.62
CA GLY A 120 11.73 -11.00 -4.75
C GLY A 120 12.42 -9.85 -4.05
N GLY A 121 12.92 -10.12 -2.85
CA GLY A 121 13.66 -9.14 -2.04
C GLY A 121 12.82 -8.38 -1.03
N PHE A 122 13.52 -7.63 -0.21
CA PHE A 122 12.98 -6.81 0.84
C PHE A 122 13.28 -5.35 0.55
N PHE A 123 12.34 -4.47 0.86
CA PHE A 123 12.44 -3.05 0.59
C PHE A 123 12.10 -2.23 1.82
N ALA A 124 12.62 -1.01 1.85
CA ALA A 124 12.28 0.00 2.84
C ALA A 124 12.02 1.35 2.19
N TYR A 125 11.18 2.15 2.84
CA TYR A 125 10.91 3.53 2.47
C TYR A 125 11.11 4.43 3.70
N ASP A 126 12.10 5.32 3.60
CA ASP A 126 12.45 6.35 4.59
C ASP A 126 12.42 7.77 3.98
N GLY A 127 11.64 7.94 2.90
CA GLY A 127 11.64 9.10 2.01
C GLY A 127 12.06 8.73 0.58
N THR A 128 12.79 7.62 0.43
CA THR A 128 13.14 6.99 -0.84
C THR A 128 12.99 5.47 -0.73
N VAL A 129 12.59 4.82 -1.85
CA VAL A 129 12.53 3.35 -1.90
C VAL A 129 13.94 2.80 -2.05
N LYS A 130 14.31 1.87 -1.17
CA LYS A 130 15.62 1.21 -1.13
C LYS A 130 15.42 -0.30 -1.01
N SER A 131 16.20 -1.08 -1.74
CA SER A 131 16.33 -2.51 -1.48
C SER A 131 17.11 -2.72 -0.19
N LEU A 132 16.65 -3.66 0.63
CA LEU A 132 17.33 -4.08 1.85
C LEU A 132 18.16 -5.34 1.53
N PRO A 133 19.50 -5.27 1.63
CA PRO A 133 20.33 -6.46 1.47
C PRO A 133 19.97 -7.50 2.55
N CYS A 134 19.65 -8.71 2.12
CA CYS A 134 19.34 -9.81 3.02
C CYS A 134 20.21 -11.01 2.67
N THR A 135 21.00 -11.49 3.62
CA THR A 135 21.92 -12.62 3.41
C THR A 135 21.21 -13.95 3.19
N VAL A 136 19.91 -14.01 3.53
CA VAL A 136 19.07 -15.19 3.36
C VAL A 136 18.03 -15.01 2.23
N GLU A 137 18.18 -13.96 1.42
CA GLU A 137 17.24 -13.64 0.33
C GLU A 137 17.11 -14.79 -0.67
N ASP A 138 18.25 -15.34 -1.11
CA ASP A 138 18.28 -16.48 -2.02
C ASP A 138 17.56 -17.70 -1.42
N PHE A 139 17.72 -17.93 -0.12
CA PHE A 139 17.03 -19.03 0.56
C PHE A 139 15.51 -18.83 0.61
N VAL A 140 15.07 -17.59 0.82
CA VAL A 140 13.63 -17.27 0.90
C VAL A 140 12.97 -17.33 -0.48
N PHE A 141 13.62 -16.77 -1.51
CA PHE A 141 13.00 -16.59 -2.83
C PHE A 141 13.40 -17.63 -3.87
N THR A 142 14.40 -18.48 -3.61
CA THR A 142 14.77 -19.53 -4.56
C THR A 142 13.88 -20.75 -4.35
N THR A 143 13.03 -21.04 -5.31
CA THR A 143 12.35 -22.32 -5.43
C THR A 143 13.36 -23.36 -5.92
N ASN A 144 13.85 -24.20 -5.04
CA ASN A 144 14.63 -25.36 -5.47
C ASN A 144 13.70 -26.33 -6.21
N ASN A 145 14.17 -26.87 -7.34
CA ASN A 145 13.49 -27.94 -8.09
C ASN A 145 13.22 -29.22 -7.26
N THR A 146 13.66 -29.25 -6.01
CA THR A 146 13.45 -30.33 -5.02
C THR A 146 12.31 -30.07 -4.04
N GLY A 147 11.65 -28.91 -4.13
CA GLY A 147 10.39 -28.63 -3.40
C GLY A 147 10.48 -28.36 -1.91
N ASP A 148 11.67 -28.31 -1.31
CA ASP A 148 11.78 -28.35 0.14
C ASP A 148 12.21 -27.04 0.84
N LEU A 149 12.65 -26.03 0.12
CA LEU A 149 13.19 -24.79 0.74
C LEU A 149 12.82 -23.56 -0.09
N GLY A 150 12.21 -22.57 0.54
CA GLY A 150 11.84 -21.31 -0.05
C GLY A 150 10.35 -21.00 0.08
N LEU A 151 9.97 -19.80 -0.34
CA LEU A 151 8.59 -19.34 -0.32
C LEU A 151 7.79 -20.04 -1.44
N GLU A 152 6.69 -20.68 -1.07
CA GLU A 152 5.68 -21.08 -2.05
C GLU A 152 4.91 -19.85 -2.51
N PHE A 153 5.13 -19.40 -3.73
CA PHE A 153 4.47 -18.20 -4.28
C PHE A 153 2.94 -18.33 -4.31
N ASP A 154 2.40 -19.51 -4.45
CA ASP A 154 0.96 -19.76 -4.33
C ASP A 154 0.41 -19.43 -2.93
N GLN A 155 1.27 -19.44 -1.91
CA GLN A 155 0.96 -19.11 -0.53
C GLN A 155 1.46 -17.72 -0.10
N ALA A 156 2.01 -16.93 -1.01
CA ALA A 156 2.59 -15.63 -0.73
C ALA A 156 1.62 -14.66 -0.01
N LYS A 157 0.31 -14.80 -0.27
CA LYS A 157 -0.74 -14.04 0.43
C LYS A 157 -0.83 -14.30 1.93
N LYS A 158 -0.18 -15.35 2.42
CA LYS A 158 -0.10 -15.71 3.86
C LYS A 158 1.11 -15.09 4.56
N THR A 159 1.92 -14.31 3.86
CA THR A 159 3.06 -13.60 4.45
C THR A 159 2.56 -12.43 5.30
N TYR A 160 3.07 -12.34 6.53
CA TYR A 160 2.75 -11.29 7.48
C TYR A 160 4.03 -10.61 7.96
N ALA A 161 4.02 -9.28 7.99
CA ALA A 161 5.03 -8.48 8.64
C ALA A 161 4.47 -7.90 9.95
N GLY A 162 5.30 -7.77 10.97
CA GLY A 162 4.93 -7.18 12.24
C GLY A 162 6.14 -6.51 12.89
N TYR A 163 5.88 -5.52 13.73
CA TYR A 163 6.88 -4.82 14.51
C TYR A 163 6.65 -5.07 16.00
N ASN A 164 7.67 -5.58 16.66
CA ASN A 164 7.64 -5.80 18.09
C ASN A 164 8.17 -4.58 18.83
N THR A 165 7.28 -3.71 19.28
CA THR A 165 7.63 -2.46 19.96
C THR A 165 8.39 -2.64 21.27
N LEU A 166 8.29 -3.82 21.90
CA LEU A 166 8.96 -4.10 23.17
C LEU A 166 10.48 -4.29 22.99
N PHE A 167 10.86 -4.86 21.87
CA PHE A 167 12.27 -5.18 21.58
C PHE A 167 12.85 -4.36 20.43
N SER A 168 12.04 -3.47 19.83
CA SER A 168 12.40 -2.70 18.63
C SER A 168 12.86 -3.60 17.45
N GLU A 169 12.15 -4.72 17.22
CA GLU A 169 12.43 -5.74 16.20
C GLU A 169 11.26 -5.95 15.23
#